data_b21d65b936f787f293186d14fd6702aa
#
_entry.id   b21d65b936f787f293186d14fd6702aa
#
_cell.length_a   1.000
_cell.length_b   1.000
_cell.length_c   1.000
_cell.angle_alpha   90.00
_cell.angle_beta   90.00
_cell.angle_gamma   90.00
#
_symmetry.space_group_name_H-M   'P 1'
#
loop_
_entity.id
_entity.type
_entity.pdbx_description
1 polymer ?
#
loop_
_entity_poly.entity_id
_entity_poly.type
_entity_poly.pdbx_seq_one_letter_code
_entity_poly.pdbx_strand_id
1 'polypeptide(L)'
;MWNQTTAFAPRDAPTSLPSELFCSFMDVQTVISWYTMDVSIFFLIVNGFSSITAVTSNLLVLGAILGNPSLRQSPKNLLLCSLSSSDAFVGLLSQTSFMITVGYRNATLSNACIFWFLSETFGGIGGGVTFLTLFFMSIERYICLMRPLRYETIVTKNRVVFVSVSCWIFTVSSALARFLIADLGLLAHVLIPLLLVSNCFIHLKIILLVLHHKRAIRDVTRHIQSNQRRAVDVASRTKTALTMTYLFALFLACYTPLFCCFVVMLVEGRVSANLHVALGVSVTVVYINSSLNPAFYCWRMHEIRRAILKLLKIVFSRQ
;
A
#
# COMPACT_ATOMS: atom_id res chain seq x y z
N MET A 1 -1.14 -12.49 -39.91
CA MET A 1 -0.36 -11.28 -40.23
C MET A 1 -0.58 -10.28 -39.09
N TRP A 2 0.19 -10.39 -38.04
CA TRP A 2 0.17 -9.46 -36.91
C TRP A 2 1.44 -8.60 -37.00
N ASN A 3 1.28 -7.44 -37.59
CA ASN A 3 2.33 -6.42 -37.65
C ASN A 3 1.84 -5.20 -36.87
N GLN A 4 2.08 -5.20 -35.56
CA GLN A 4 2.02 -4.00 -34.72
C GLN A 4 2.94 -4.14 -33.49
N THR A 5 4.20 -4.14 -33.76
CA THR A 5 5.23 -3.70 -32.86
C THR A 5 5.50 -2.22 -33.16
N THR A 6 4.72 -1.31 -32.62
CA THR A 6 5.09 0.13 -32.59
C THR A 6 4.13 0.90 -31.70
N ALA A 7 4.29 0.78 -30.38
CA ALA A 7 3.65 1.74 -29.51
C ALA A 7 4.54 2.16 -28.31
N PHE A 8 5.79 1.70 -28.18
CA PHE A 8 6.58 2.00 -27.00
C PHE A 8 8.07 2.30 -27.23
N ALA A 9 8.54 2.56 -28.42
CA ALA A 9 9.89 3.11 -28.62
C ALA A 9 10.02 3.85 -29.96
N PRO A 10 10.34 5.15 -29.99
CA PRO A 10 10.94 5.78 -31.14
C PRO A 10 12.38 5.30 -31.28
N ARG A 11 12.76 4.83 -32.47
CA ARG A 11 14.05 4.20 -32.79
C ARG A 11 15.26 5.13 -32.86
N ASP A 12 15.10 6.42 -32.64
CA ASP A 12 16.19 7.41 -32.75
C ASP A 12 16.21 8.33 -31.53
N ALA A 13 16.69 7.81 -30.39
CA ALA A 13 16.90 8.63 -29.21
C ALA A 13 18.33 9.21 -29.21
N PRO A 14 18.52 10.54 -29.20
CA PRO A 14 19.82 11.14 -29.00
C PRO A 14 20.33 10.95 -27.57
N THR A 15 21.65 10.74 -27.43
CA THR A 15 22.38 10.34 -26.23
C THR A 15 22.59 11.45 -25.18
N SER A 16 21.73 12.47 -25.11
CA SER A 16 21.74 13.48 -24.06
C SER A 16 20.37 13.53 -23.43
N LEU A 17 20.27 13.16 -22.15
CA LEU A 17 19.03 13.23 -21.33
C LEU A 17 18.58 14.69 -21.14
N PRO A 18 17.68 15.21 -21.93
CA PRO A 18 16.96 16.43 -21.63
C PRO A 18 15.56 16.09 -21.16
N SER A 19 14.98 16.99 -20.38
CA SER A 19 13.61 16.99 -19.88
C SER A 19 12.51 16.69 -20.93
N GLU A 20 12.81 16.82 -22.20
CA GLU A 20 11.93 16.51 -23.34
C GLU A 20 11.73 14.99 -23.54
N LEU A 21 12.70 14.16 -23.17
CA LEU A 21 12.62 12.71 -23.41
C LEU A 21 11.56 12.01 -22.54
N PHE A 22 11.36 12.48 -21.32
CA PHE A 22 10.35 11.92 -20.42
C PHE A 22 8.92 12.28 -20.80
N CYS A 23 8.71 13.43 -21.44
CA CYS A 23 7.40 13.89 -21.87
C CYS A 23 6.97 13.30 -23.22
N SER A 24 7.90 12.80 -24.04
CA SER A 24 7.58 12.20 -25.35
C SER A 24 6.87 10.85 -25.24
N PHE A 25 6.95 10.18 -24.10
CA PHE A 25 6.25 8.91 -23.85
C PHE A 25 4.77 9.05 -23.50
N MET A 26 4.34 10.24 -23.09
CA MET A 26 2.92 10.58 -22.89
C MET A 26 2.70 11.99 -23.37
N ASP A 27 1.68 12.19 -24.19
CA ASP A 27 1.17 13.53 -24.48
C ASP A 27 0.47 14.09 -23.22
N VAL A 28 1.31 14.52 -22.25
CA VAL A 28 0.85 15.03 -20.94
C VAL A 28 -0.08 16.23 -21.11
N GLN A 29 0.07 17.00 -22.20
CA GLN A 29 -0.79 18.13 -22.51
C GLN A 29 -2.21 17.65 -22.85
N THR A 30 -2.33 16.59 -23.65
CA THR A 30 -3.61 15.93 -23.91
C THR A 30 -4.21 15.38 -22.64
N VAL A 31 -3.41 14.73 -21.80
CA VAL A 31 -3.82 14.13 -20.51
C VAL A 31 -4.38 15.18 -19.55
N ILE A 32 -3.72 16.30 -19.36
CA ILE A 32 -4.18 17.38 -18.47
C ILE A 32 -5.41 18.09 -19.05
N SER A 33 -5.53 18.21 -20.37
CA SER A 33 -6.69 18.81 -21.02
C SER A 33 -7.98 18.01 -20.86
N TRP A 34 -7.89 16.71 -20.54
CA TRP A 34 -9.06 15.84 -20.31
C TRP A 34 -9.73 16.07 -18.96
N TYR A 35 -9.03 16.66 -17.97
CA TYR A 35 -9.68 17.04 -16.73
C TYR A 35 -10.41 18.38 -16.86
N THR A 36 -11.73 18.37 -16.67
CA THR A 36 -12.49 19.61 -16.52
C THR A 36 -12.09 20.34 -15.25
N MET A 37 -12.44 21.64 -15.12
CA MET A 37 -12.15 22.40 -13.91
C MET A 37 -12.73 21.72 -12.66
N ASP A 38 -13.98 21.26 -12.75
CA ASP A 38 -14.66 20.61 -11.63
C ASP A 38 -13.97 19.31 -11.19
N VAL A 39 -13.52 18.48 -12.14
CA VAL A 39 -12.75 17.26 -11.88
C VAL A 39 -11.41 17.58 -11.22
N SER A 40 -10.72 18.62 -11.69
CA SER A 40 -9.45 19.07 -11.10
C SER A 40 -9.64 19.55 -9.67
N ILE A 41 -10.65 20.37 -9.41
CA ILE A 41 -10.99 20.86 -8.05
C ILE A 41 -11.34 19.68 -7.13
N PHE A 42 -12.13 18.72 -7.62
CA PHE A 42 -12.45 17.50 -6.87
C PHE A 42 -11.18 16.74 -6.46
N PHE A 43 -10.26 16.50 -7.40
CA PHE A 43 -9.01 15.80 -7.09
C PHE A 43 -8.15 16.58 -6.10
N LEU A 44 -8.04 17.90 -6.22
CA LEU A 44 -7.27 18.73 -5.30
C LEU A 44 -7.82 18.68 -3.87
N ILE A 45 -9.14 18.81 -3.71
CA ILE A 45 -9.79 18.79 -2.39
C ILE A 45 -9.64 17.41 -1.74
N VAL A 46 -10.03 16.35 -2.46
CA VAL A 46 -10.04 14.99 -1.90
C VAL A 46 -8.62 14.52 -1.59
N ASN A 47 -7.68 14.73 -2.51
CA ASN A 47 -6.29 14.32 -2.29
C ASN A 47 -5.59 15.19 -1.27
N GLY A 48 -5.87 16.49 -1.18
CA GLY A 48 -5.32 17.39 -0.16
C GLY A 48 -5.71 16.94 1.25
N PHE A 49 -6.99 16.69 1.48
CA PHE A 49 -7.47 16.19 2.77
C PHE A 49 -6.91 14.78 3.09
N SER A 50 -6.94 13.89 2.12
CA SER A 50 -6.42 12.52 2.27
C SER A 50 -4.92 12.49 2.53
N SER A 51 -4.10 13.33 1.84
CA SER A 51 -2.66 13.43 2.05
C SER A 51 -2.32 13.87 3.48
N ILE A 52 -2.94 14.95 3.95
CA ILE A 52 -2.73 15.44 5.33
C ILE A 52 -3.09 14.33 6.33
N THR A 53 -4.23 13.67 6.13
CA THR A 53 -4.68 12.58 7.00
C THR A 53 -3.73 11.39 6.95
N ALA A 54 -3.27 10.97 5.76
CA ALA A 54 -2.33 9.87 5.60
C ALA A 54 -0.99 10.17 6.31
N VAL A 55 -0.42 11.35 6.09
CA VAL A 55 0.86 11.72 6.70
C VAL A 55 0.72 11.82 8.23
N THR A 56 -0.24 12.60 8.73
CA THR A 56 -0.36 12.87 10.16
C THR A 56 -0.71 11.60 10.94
N SER A 57 -1.70 10.82 10.49
CA SER A 57 -2.12 9.62 11.21
C SER A 57 -1.09 8.50 11.20
N ASN A 58 -0.37 8.28 10.08
CA ASN A 58 0.69 7.28 10.01
C ASN A 58 1.93 7.70 10.81
N LEU A 59 2.30 8.98 10.83
CA LEU A 59 3.37 9.48 11.72
C LEU A 59 3.01 9.32 13.20
N LEU A 60 1.74 9.48 13.59
CA LEU A 60 1.28 9.19 14.95
C LEU A 60 1.41 7.70 15.30
N VAL A 61 1.07 6.79 14.38
CA VAL A 61 1.28 5.35 14.57
C VAL A 61 2.76 5.04 14.75
N LEU A 62 3.62 5.57 13.88
CA LEU A 62 5.07 5.41 13.95
C LEU A 62 5.63 5.91 15.28
N GLY A 63 5.28 7.15 15.66
CA GLY A 63 5.70 7.75 16.93
C GLY A 63 5.25 6.93 18.15
N ALA A 64 4.02 6.42 18.13
CA ALA A 64 3.47 5.61 19.21
C ALA A 64 4.18 4.25 19.35
N ILE A 65 4.52 3.58 18.23
CA ILE A 65 5.21 2.29 18.26
C ILE A 65 6.69 2.47 18.63
N LEU A 66 7.39 3.40 17.96
CA LEU A 66 8.82 3.60 18.14
C LEU A 66 9.15 4.22 19.52
N GLY A 67 8.27 5.10 20.02
CA GLY A 67 8.40 5.71 21.35
C GLY A 67 8.08 4.78 22.52
N ASN A 68 7.46 3.60 22.27
CA ASN A 68 7.14 2.64 23.30
C ASN A 68 8.03 1.38 23.19
N PRO A 69 8.99 1.15 24.12
CA PRO A 69 9.91 0.01 24.06
C PRO A 69 9.21 -1.35 23.95
N SER A 70 8.09 -1.55 24.66
CA SER A 70 7.32 -2.79 24.62
C SER A 70 6.70 -3.04 23.23
N LEU A 71 6.15 -2.00 22.58
CA LEU A 71 5.58 -2.15 21.24
C LEU A 71 6.66 -2.33 20.18
N ARG A 72 7.79 -1.62 20.30
CA ARG A 72 8.92 -1.68 19.37
C ARG A 72 9.63 -3.04 19.34
N GLN A 73 9.55 -3.83 20.43
CA GLN A 73 10.14 -5.16 20.47
C GLN A 73 9.27 -6.23 19.80
N SER A 74 8.01 -5.96 19.56
CA SER A 74 7.08 -6.92 18.94
C SER A 74 7.25 -6.96 17.42
N PRO A 75 7.57 -8.13 16.81
CA PRO A 75 7.75 -8.27 15.37
C PRO A 75 6.53 -7.79 14.55
N LYS A 76 5.32 -8.10 15.00
CA LYS A 76 4.06 -7.67 14.36
C LYS A 76 3.97 -6.14 14.21
N ASN A 77 4.43 -5.40 15.25
CA ASN A 77 4.36 -3.94 15.27
C ASN A 77 5.44 -3.32 14.36
N LEU A 78 6.56 -4.01 14.12
CA LEU A 78 7.57 -3.53 13.16
C LEU A 78 7.09 -3.62 11.72
N LEU A 79 6.31 -4.65 11.36
CA LEU A 79 5.63 -4.69 10.06
C LEU A 79 4.61 -3.56 9.93
N LEU A 80 3.87 -3.24 11.01
CA LEU A 80 3.01 -2.05 11.02
C LEU A 80 3.80 -0.74 10.84
N CYS A 81 5.01 -0.64 11.40
CA CYS A 81 5.88 0.51 11.13
C CYS A 81 6.25 0.61 9.64
N SER A 82 6.62 -0.51 9.00
CA SER A 82 6.91 -0.53 7.57
C SER A 82 5.69 -0.07 6.74
N LEU A 83 4.49 -0.57 7.07
CA LEU A 83 3.26 -0.18 6.40
C LEU A 83 2.92 1.30 6.63
N SER A 84 3.00 1.79 7.87
CA SER A 84 2.76 3.21 8.15
C SER A 84 3.82 4.13 7.51
N SER A 85 5.06 3.66 7.37
CA SER A 85 6.11 4.42 6.67
C SER A 85 5.80 4.55 5.17
N SER A 86 5.35 3.48 4.52
CA SER A 86 4.97 3.51 3.10
C SER A 86 3.73 4.37 2.86
N ASP A 87 2.74 4.32 3.76
CA ASP A 87 1.52 5.14 3.66
C ASP A 87 1.82 6.64 3.85
N ALA A 88 2.69 7.00 4.81
CA ALA A 88 3.15 8.39 4.99
C ALA A 88 3.98 8.87 3.79
N PHE A 89 4.83 8.00 3.22
CA PHE A 89 5.61 8.28 2.02
C PHE A 89 4.70 8.53 0.80
N VAL A 90 3.68 7.71 0.57
CA VAL A 90 2.69 7.91 -0.51
C VAL A 90 1.96 9.23 -0.32
N GLY A 91 1.46 9.52 0.89
CA GLY A 91 0.76 10.77 1.18
C GLY A 91 1.63 12.00 0.95
N LEU A 92 2.89 11.97 1.40
CA LEU A 92 3.80 13.10 1.33
C LEU A 92 4.35 13.36 -0.08
N LEU A 93 4.75 12.33 -0.81
CA LEU A 93 5.46 12.46 -2.07
C LEU A 93 4.58 12.17 -3.28
N SER A 94 3.96 11.00 -3.35
CA SER A 94 3.20 10.60 -4.52
C SER A 94 1.93 11.45 -4.69
N GLN A 95 1.14 11.56 -3.64
CA GLN A 95 -0.12 12.28 -3.65
C GLN A 95 0.07 13.79 -3.83
N THR A 96 1.11 14.36 -3.22
CA THR A 96 1.47 15.76 -3.42
C THR A 96 1.90 16.02 -4.86
N SER A 97 2.72 15.16 -5.46
CA SER A 97 3.12 15.26 -6.86
C SER A 97 1.92 15.15 -7.80
N PHE A 98 0.97 14.24 -7.52
CA PHE A 98 -0.28 14.13 -8.28
C PHE A 98 -1.11 15.43 -8.23
N MET A 99 -1.28 16.02 -7.03
CA MET A 99 -2.00 17.28 -6.88
C MET A 99 -1.33 18.42 -7.64
N ILE A 100 -0.01 18.50 -7.60
CA ILE A 100 0.75 19.49 -8.37
C ILE A 100 0.48 19.30 -9.87
N THR A 101 0.55 18.07 -10.37
CA THR A 101 0.23 17.75 -11.78
C THR A 101 -1.15 18.24 -12.18
N VAL A 102 -2.17 17.93 -11.37
CA VAL A 102 -3.56 18.33 -11.62
C VAL A 102 -3.76 19.85 -11.54
N GLY A 103 -3.03 20.52 -10.63
CA GLY A 103 -3.09 21.98 -10.43
C GLY A 103 -2.38 22.80 -11.52
N TYR A 104 -1.39 22.23 -12.18
CA TYR A 104 -0.56 22.91 -13.18
C TYR A 104 -1.23 23.04 -14.57
N ARG A 105 -2.50 23.38 -14.63
CA ARG A 105 -3.28 23.48 -15.87
C ARG A 105 -2.75 24.51 -16.89
N ASN A 106 -2.04 25.54 -16.40
CA ASN A 106 -1.54 26.65 -17.23
C ASN A 106 0.01 26.75 -17.22
N ALA A 107 0.71 25.77 -16.67
CA ALA A 107 2.16 25.78 -16.61
C ALA A 107 2.79 25.15 -17.86
N THR A 108 4.08 25.43 -18.04
CA THR A 108 4.88 24.81 -19.10
C THR A 108 4.78 23.28 -19.01
N LEU A 109 4.57 22.63 -20.13
CA LEU A 109 4.39 21.18 -20.30
C LEU A 109 5.46 20.34 -19.55
N SER A 110 6.71 20.83 -19.53
CA SER A 110 7.83 20.15 -18.87
C SER A 110 7.64 19.95 -17.36
N ASN A 111 7.09 20.94 -16.66
CA ASN A 111 6.91 20.86 -15.20
C ASN A 111 5.81 19.87 -14.81
N ALA A 112 4.69 19.88 -15.51
CA ALA A 112 3.60 18.93 -15.28
C ALA A 112 4.03 17.48 -15.49
N CYS A 113 4.87 17.23 -16.50
CA CYS A 113 5.43 15.93 -16.81
C CYS A 113 6.34 15.40 -15.69
N ILE A 114 7.21 16.24 -15.13
CA ILE A 114 8.09 15.85 -14.01
C ILE A 114 7.24 15.42 -12.81
N PHE A 115 6.23 16.18 -12.44
CA PHE A 115 5.39 15.85 -11.27
C PHE A 115 4.51 14.62 -11.52
N TRP A 116 4.01 14.42 -12.73
CA TRP A 116 3.35 13.17 -13.11
C TRP A 116 4.29 11.97 -12.92
N PHE A 117 5.48 12.06 -13.47
CA PHE A 117 6.51 11.04 -13.36
C PHE A 117 6.89 10.72 -11.89
N LEU A 118 7.06 11.76 -11.07
CA LEU A 118 7.33 11.61 -9.64
C LEU A 118 6.15 10.94 -8.92
N SER A 119 4.91 11.31 -9.25
CA SER A 119 3.71 10.70 -8.69
C SER A 119 3.66 9.19 -8.96
N GLU A 120 3.86 8.78 -10.22
CA GLU A 120 3.88 7.37 -10.63
C GLU A 120 5.04 6.60 -9.98
N THR A 121 6.22 7.19 -9.93
CA THR A 121 7.41 6.54 -9.35
C THR A 121 7.25 6.36 -7.85
N PHE A 122 6.88 7.39 -7.12
CA PHE A 122 6.68 7.31 -5.67
C PHE A 122 5.45 6.45 -5.32
N GLY A 123 4.40 6.51 -6.13
CA GLY A 123 3.23 5.65 -5.99
C GLY A 123 3.58 4.16 -6.19
N GLY A 124 4.40 3.86 -7.17
CA GLY A 124 4.92 2.52 -7.43
C GLY A 124 5.80 1.99 -6.29
N ILE A 125 6.71 2.82 -5.77
CA ILE A 125 7.56 2.46 -4.61
C ILE A 125 6.68 2.23 -3.37
N GLY A 126 5.89 3.21 -2.98
CA GLY A 126 5.07 3.12 -1.76
C GLY A 126 4.02 2.02 -1.84
N GLY A 127 3.29 1.91 -2.96
CA GLY A 127 2.32 0.83 -3.20
C GLY A 127 2.96 -0.55 -3.20
N GLY A 128 4.16 -0.69 -3.79
CA GLY A 128 4.94 -1.92 -3.77
C GLY A 128 5.36 -2.33 -2.35
N VAL A 129 5.87 -1.39 -1.54
CA VAL A 129 6.19 -1.64 -0.12
C VAL A 129 4.94 -2.04 0.66
N THR A 130 3.83 -1.32 0.47
CA THR A 130 2.54 -1.64 1.10
C THR A 130 2.12 -3.07 0.78
N PHE A 131 2.14 -3.45 -0.50
CA PHE A 131 1.73 -4.78 -0.95
C PHE A 131 2.62 -5.90 -0.38
N LEU A 132 3.95 -5.75 -0.47
CA LEU A 132 4.89 -6.72 0.08
C LEU A 132 4.79 -6.80 1.62
N THR A 133 4.62 -5.67 2.29
CA THR A 133 4.43 -5.65 3.76
C THR A 133 3.15 -6.40 4.16
N LEU A 134 2.02 -6.17 3.47
CA LEU A 134 0.78 -6.92 3.69
C LEU A 134 0.96 -8.42 3.44
N PHE A 135 1.71 -8.80 2.41
CA PHE A 135 2.04 -10.20 2.14
C PHE A 135 2.82 -10.85 3.29
N PHE A 136 3.88 -10.20 3.79
CA PHE A 136 4.64 -10.71 4.93
C PHE A 136 3.86 -10.68 6.24
N MET A 137 2.98 -9.71 6.44
CA MET A 137 2.04 -9.68 7.57
C MET A 137 1.07 -10.88 7.52
N SER A 138 0.63 -11.27 6.34
CA SER A 138 -0.24 -12.45 6.15
C SER A 138 0.50 -13.74 6.50
N ILE A 139 1.75 -13.90 6.04
CA ILE A 139 2.61 -15.04 6.39
C ILE A 139 2.86 -15.08 7.92
N GLU A 140 3.20 -13.96 8.51
CA GLU A 140 3.45 -13.84 9.95
C GLU A 140 2.22 -14.26 10.76
N ARG A 141 1.03 -13.82 10.36
CA ARG A 141 -0.23 -14.23 11.00
C ARG A 141 -0.52 -15.71 10.82
N TYR A 142 -0.27 -16.26 9.64
CA TYR A 142 -0.43 -17.68 9.38
C TYR A 142 0.48 -18.53 10.27
N ILE A 143 1.77 -18.16 10.40
CA ILE A 143 2.72 -18.83 11.31
C ILE A 143 2.26 -18.74 12.77
N CYS A 144 1.80 -17.57 13.21
CA CYS A 144 1.31 -17.32 14.57
C CYS A 144 0.13 -18.23 14.93
N LEU A 145 -0.76 -18.51 13.98
CA LEU A 145 -1.92 -19.40 14.19
C LEU A 145 -1.56 -20.88 14.09
N MET A 146 -0.71 -21.25 13.12
CA MET A 146 -0.38 -22.66 12.85
C MET A 146 0.66 -23.23 13.81
N ARG A 147 1.65 -22.43 14.23
CA ARG A 147 2.77 -22.88 15.05
C ARG A 147 3.00 -21.97 16.26
N PRO A 148 2.01 -21.86 17.18
CA PRO A 148 2.06 -20.91 18.29
C PRO A 148 3.26 -21.11 19.23
N LEU A 149 3.71 -22.36 19.42
CA LEU A 149 4.87 -22.68 20.29
C LEU A 149 6.22 -22.36 19.65
N ARG A 150 6.31 -22.34 18.31
CA ARG A 150 7.53 -22.03 17.59
C ARG A 150 7.53 -20.62 16.97
N TYR A 151 6.49 -19.85 17.23
CA TYR A 151 6.33 -18.52 16.64
C TYR A 151 7.53 -17.61 16.97
N GLU A 152 7.93 -17.51 18.23
CA GLU A 152 9.01 -16.64 18.69
C GLU A 152 10.39 -17.03 18.14
N THR A 153 10.61 -18.31 17.82
CA THR A 153 11.86 -18.78 17.19
C THR A 153 11.89 -18.54 15.68
N ILE A 154 10.72 -18.54 15.02
CA ILE A 154 10.62 -18.33 13.57
C ILE A 154 10.54 -16.83 13.24
N VAL A 155 9.69 -16.08 13.94
CA VAL A 155 9.42 -14.66 13.68
C VAL A 155 10.16 -13.82 14.71
N THR A 156 11.44 -13.54 14.43
CA THR A 156 12.28 -12.70 15.30
C THR A 156 12.30 -11.26 14.82
N LYS A 157 12.57 -10.32 15.71
CA LYS A 157 12.70 -8.90 15.42
C LYS A 157 13.66 -8.63 14.25
N ASN A 158 14.86 -9.23 14.30
CA ASN A 158 15.90 -8.99 13.30
C ASN A 158 15.48 -9.49 11.91
N ARG A 159 14.81 -10.64 11.82
CA ARG A 159 14.27 -11.16 10.54
C ARG A 159 13.21 -10.24 9.98
N VAL A 160 12.32 -9.72 10.81
CA VAL A 160 11.27 -8.79 10.37
C VAL A 160 11.84 -7.45 9.90
N VAL A 161 12.83 -6.91 10.61
CA VAL A 161 13.55 -5.69 10.16
C VAL A 161 14.24 -5.94 8.83
N PHE A 162 14.96 -7.06 8.70
CA PHE A 162 15.62 -7.45 7.46
C PHE A 162 14.62 -7.54 6.29
N VAL A 163 13.49 -8.23 6.48
CA VAL A 163 12.43 -8.34 5.46
C VAL A 163 11.87 -6.96 5.11
N SER A 164 11.58 -6.12 6.10
CA SER A 164 11.04 -4.77 5.84
C SER A 164 12.01 -3.92 5.02
N VAL A 165 13.30 -3.92 5.37
CA VAL A 165 14.35 -3.20 4.63
C VAL A 165 14.49 -3.77 3.22
N SER A 166 14.45 -5.09 3.06
CA SER A 166 14.51 -5.76 1.75
C SER A 166 13.32 -5.37 0.86
N CYS A 167 12.11 -5.21 1.41
CA CYS A 167 10.95 -4.72 0.65
C CYS A 167 11.20 -3.31 0.09
N TRP A 168 11.74 -2.40 0.90
CA TRP A 168 12.09 -1.05 0.46
C TRP A 168 13.17 -1.06 -0.64
N ILE A 169 14.27 -1.78 -0.42
CA ILE A 169 15.35 -1.89 -1.41
C ILE A 169 14.83 -2.47 -2.71
N PHE A 170 14.04 -3.55 -2.65
CA PHE A 170 13.49 -4.21 -3.84
C PHE A 170 12.57 -3.27 -4.63
N THR A 171 11.65 -2.55 -4.00
CA THR A 171 10.72 -1.66 -4.69
C THR A 171 11.42 -0.43 -5.27
N VAL A 172 12.38 0.15 -4.56
CA VAL A 172 13.20 1.26 -5.08
C VAL A 172 14.03 0.79 -6.27
N SER A 173 14.72 -0.34 -6.14
CA SER A 173 15.53 -0.90 -7.25
C SER A 173 14.65 -1.24 -8.46
N SER A 174 13.46 -1.79 -8.25
CA SER A 174 12.51 -2.10 -9.33
C SER A 174 11.99 -0.82 -10.02
N ALA A 175 11.74 0.24 -9.25
CA ALA A 175 11.35 1.53 -9.80
C ALA A 175 12.46 2.16 -10.66
N LEU A 176 13.72 2.10 -10.20
CA LEU A 176 14.87 2.58 -10.96
C LEU A 176 15.16 1.72 -12.20
N ALA A 177 15.06 0.40 -12.07
CA ALA A 177 15.34 -0.53 -13.15
C ALA A 177 14.36 -0.40 -14.32
N ARG A 178 13.11 0.05 -14.10
CA ARG A 178 12.15 0.36 -15.19
C ARG A 178 12.67 1.40 -16.19
N PHE A 179 13.59 2.29 -15.75
CA PHE A 179 14.20 3.31 -16.63
C PHE A 179 15.38 2.77 -17.43
N LEU A 180 16.04 1.72 -16.94
CA LEU A 180 17.22 1.14 -17.55
C LEU A 180 16.87 -0.03 -18.49
N ILE A 181 15.79 -0.75 -18.21
CA ILE A 181 15.45 -2.00 -18.88
C ILE A 181 13.94 -2.02 -19.15
N ALA A 182 13.55 -1.78 -20.41
CA ALA A 182 12.14 -1.71 -20.84
C ALA A 182 11.36 -3.01 -20.54
N ASP A 183 12.01 -4.17 -20.66
CA ASP A 183 11.38 -5.49 -20.46
C ASP A 183 11.08 -5.85 -19.00
N LEU A 184 11.66 -5.12 -18.03
CA LEU A 184 11.35 -5.32 -16.61
C LEU A 184 9.90 -5.01 -16.25
N GLY A 185 9.22 -4.19 -17.03
CA GLY A 185 7.79 -3.99 -16.92
C GLY A 185 6.99 -5.28 -17.09
N LEU A 186 7.36 -6.14 -18.04
CA LEU A 186 6.73 -7.43 -18.28
C LEU A 186 6.86 -8.37 -17.08
N LEU A 187 8.02 -8.40 -16.44
CA LEU A 187 8.23 -9.21 -15.23
C LEU A 187 7.30 -8.78 -14.08
N ALA A 188 7.11 -7.47 -13.89
CA ALA A 188 6.17 -6.96 -12.89
C ALA A 188 4.72 -7.39 -13.18
N HIS A 189 4.30 -7.42 -14.44
CA HIS A 189 2.95 -7.87 -14.84
C HIS A 189 2.70 -9.35 -14.54
N VAL A 190 3.73 -10.17 -14.43
CA VAL A 190 3.62 -11.58 -14.02
C VAL A 190 3.74 -11.74 -12.51
N LEU A 191 4.69 -11.07 -11.88
CA LEU A 191 4.97 -11.22 -10.44
C LEU A 191 3.85 -10.66 -9.56
N ILE A 192 3.26 -9.51 -9.91
CA ILE A 192 2.20 -8.90 -9.11
C ILE A 192 0.95 -9.80 -9.03
N PRO A 193 0.38 -10.32 -10.12
CA PRO A 193 -0.74 -11.26 -10.05
C PRO A 193 -0.38 -12.54 -9.29
N LEU A 194 0.81 -13.10 -9.48
CA LEU A 194 1.25 -14.30 -8.78
C LEU A 194 1.29 -14.10 -7.26
N LEU A 195 1.88 -12.99 -6.82
CA LEU A 195 1.92 -12.61 -5.39
C LEU A 195 0.51 -12.32 -4.87
N LEU A 196 -0.36 -11.71 -5.68
CA LEU A 196 -1.75 -11.42 -5.29
C LEU A 196 -2.53 -12.73 -5.07
N VAL A 197 -2.45 -13.68 -6.00
CA VAL A 197 -3.09 -15.00 -5.87
C VAL A 197 -2.54 -15.74 -4.64
N SER A 198 -1.22 -15.70 -4.43
CA SER A 198 -0.58 -16.31 -3.26
C SER A 198 -1.09 -15.69 -1.95
N ASN A 199 -1.24 -14.36 -1.92
CA ASN A 199 -1.76 -13.66 -0.75
C ASN A 199 -3.23 -13.99 -0.49
N CYS A 200 -4.07 -14.03 -1.53
CA CYS A 200 -5.46 -14.48 -1.42
C CYS A 200 -5.55 -15.91 -0.85
N PHE A 201 -4.68 -16.81 -1.32
CA PHE A 201 -4.63 -18.18 -0.81
C PHE A 201 -4.25 -18.24 0.67
N ILE A 202 -3.25 -17.45 1.11
CA ILE A 202 -2.85 -17.37 2.52
C ILE A 202 -4.03 -16.86 3.37
N HIS A 203 -4.72 -15.80 2.94
CA HIS A 203 -5.89 -15.27 3.66
C HIS A 203 -7.04 -16.27 3.73
N LEU A 204 -7.30 -17.02 2.66
CA LEU A 204 -8.28 -18.11 2.68
C LEU A 204 -7.90 -19.17 3.74
N LYS A 205 -6.63 -19.59 3.78
CA LYS A 205 -6.14 -20.51 4.83
C LYS A 205 -6.28 -19.93 6.23
N ILE A 206 -6.00 -18.65 6.43
CA ILE A 206 -6.20 -17.98 7.71
C ILE A 206 -7.67 -18.00 8.12
N ILE A 207 -8.59 -17.67 7.22
CA ILE A 207 -10.04 -17.68 7.50
C ILE A 207 -10.50 -19.10 7.90
N LEU A 208 -10.12 -20.12 7.12
CA LEU A 208 -10.49 -21.51 7.42
C LEU A 208 -9.94 -21.95 8.79
N LEU A 209 -8.71 -21.59 9.11
CA LEU A 209 -8.08 -21.89 10.38
C LEU A 209 -8.76 -21.18 11.55
N VAL A 210 -9.12 -19.90 11.39
CA VAL A 210 -9.87 -19.12 12.37
C VAL A 210 -11.24 -19.74 12.62
N LEU A 211 -11.94 -20.18 11.59
CA LEU A 211 -13.24 -20.87 11.71
C LEU A 211 -13.10 -22.20 12.45
N HIS A 212 -12.05 -22.97 12.15
CA HIS A 212 -11.74 -24.22 12.86
C HIS A 212 -11.47 -23.95 14.35
N HIS A 213 -10.59 -23.00 14.68
CA HIS A 213 -10.29 -22.65 16.08
C HIS A 213 -11.52 -22.15 16.84
N LYS A 214 -12.39 -21.36 16.21
CA LYS A 214 -13.63 -20.90 16.86
C LYS A 214 -14.59 -22.05 17.19
N ARG A 215 -14.69 -23.06 16.32
CA ARG A 215 -15.49 -24.26 16.59
C ARG A 215 -14.90 -25.06 17.76
N ALA A 216 -13.59 -25.34 17.72
CA ALA A 216 -12.90 -26.07 18.77
C ALA A 216 -13.00 -25.38 20.16
N ILE A 217 -12.87 -24.05 20.22
CA ILE A 217 -13.04 -23.28 21.46
C ILE A 217 -14.46 -23.43 21.99
N ARG A 218 -15.48 -23.33 21.13
CA ARG A 218 -16.90 -23.45 21.50
C ARG A 218 -17.19 -24.82 22.13
N ASP A 219 -16.62 -25.87 21.58
CA ASP A 219 -16.82 -27.24 22.06
C ASP A 219 -16.10 -27.48 23.40
N VAL A 220 -14.88 -26.94 23.57
CA VAL A 220 -14.11 -27.03 24.82
C VAL A 220 -14.72 -26.17 25.93
N THR A 221 -15.22 -24.96 25.63
CA THR A 221 -15.82 -24.08 26.66
C THR A 221 -17.11 -24.67 27.25
N ARG A 222 -17.77 -25.58 26.52
CA ARG A 222 -18.93 -26.33 27.07
C ARG A 222 -18.54 -27.38 28.12
N HIS A 223 -17.30 -27.78 28.16
CA HIS A 223 -16.90 -28.95 28.96
C HIS A 223 -15.91 -28.71 30.11
N ILE A 224 -15.11 -27.60 30.16
CA ILE A 224 -14.09 -27.45 31.22
C ILE A 224 -13.76 -25.98 31.53
N GLN A 225 -13.92 -25.58 32.81
CA GLN A 225 -13.53 -24.29 33.35
C GLN A 225 -11.99 -24.03 33.45
N SER A 226 -11.16 -25.06 33.27
CA SER A 226 -9.69 -24.98 33.53
C SER A 226 -8.84 -24.39 32.40
N ASN A 227 -9.39 -24.15 31.19
CA ASN A 227 -8.65 -23.70 30.01
C ASN A 227 -8.85 -22.22 29.59
N GLN A 228 -9.31 -21.37 30.55
CA GLN A 228 -9.68 -19.99 30.26
C GLN A 228 -8.50 -19.13 29.68
N ARG A 229 -7.28 -19.31 30.19
CA ARG A 229 -6.09 -18.59 29.67
C ARG A 229 -5.78 -18.95 28.22
N ARG A 230 -5.80 -20.26 27.87
CA ARG A 230 -5.59 -20.71 26.46
C ARG A 230 -6.66 -20.17 25.52
N ALA A 231 -7.91 -20.16 25.93
CA ALA A 231 -9.01 -19.62 25.13
C ALA A 231 -8.83 -18.11 24.86
N VAL A 232 -8.40 -17.33 25.86
CA VAL A 232 -8.12 -15.89 25.72
C VAL A 232 -6.96 -15.64 24.74
N ASP A 233 -5.87 -16.40 24.82
CA ASP A 233 -4.72 -16.25 23.92
C ASP A 233 -5.10 -16.58 22.48
N VAL A 234 -5.83 -17.66 22.24
CA VAL A 234 -6.30 -18.04 20.90
C VAL A 234 -7.28 -17.00 20.35
N ALA A 235 -8.19 -16.48 21.17
CA ALA A 235 -9.11 -15.42 20.80
C ALA A 235 -8.38 -14.13 20.38
N SER A 236 -7.34 -13.74 21.15
CA SER A 236 -6.52 -12.56 20.82
C SER A 236 -5.77 -12.72 19.49
N ARG A 237 -5.12 -13.87 19.27
CA ARG A 237 -4.42 -14.19 18.01
C ARG A 237 -5.38 -14.20 16.81
N THR A 238 -6.53 -14.82 16.98
CA THR A 238 -7.61 -14.88 15.98
C THR A 238 -8.11 -13.48 15.64
N LYS A 239 -8.36 -12.63 16.64
CA LYS A 239 -8.78 -11.24 16.43
C LYS A 239 -7.76 -10.44 15.61
N THR A 240 -6.48 -10.61 15.91
CA THR A 240 -5.40 -9.93 15.16
C THR A 240 -5.29 -10.46 13.74
N ALA A 241 -5.41 -11.77 13.52
CA ALA A 241 -5.38 -12.37 12.18
C ALA A 241 -6.54 -11.86 11.30
N LEU A 242 -7.75 -11.78 11.85
CA LEU A 242 -8.90 -11.19 11.15
C LEU A 242 -8.68 -9.71 10.83
N THR A 243 -7.99 -8.96 11.70
CA THR A 243 -7.65 -7.56 11.40
C THR A 243 -6.79 -7.45 10.14
N MET A 244 -5.78 -8.30 10.00
CA MET A 244 -4.94 -8.32 8.79
C MET A 244 -5.73 -8.74 7.55
N THR A 245 -6.68 -9.66 7.69
CA THR A 245 -7.58 -10.04 6.58
C THR A 245 -8.46 -8.87 6.15
N TYR A 246 -8.97 -8.07 7.07
CA TYR A 246 -9.75 -6.87 6.72
C TYR A 246 -8.88 -5.79 6.04
N LEU A 247 -7.64 -5.58 6.50
CA LEU A 247 -6.70 -4.66 5.84
C LEU A 247 -6.39 -5.11 4.41
N PHE A 248 -6.18 -6.41 4.21
CA PHE A 248 -5.97 -6.94 2.87
C PHE A 248 -7.22 -6.82 1.99
N ALA A 249 -8.42 -7.09 2.53
CA ALA A 249 -9.67 -6.91 1.80
C ALA A 249 -9.90 -5.44 1.41
N LEU A 250 -9.58 -4.50 2.30
CA LEU A 250 -9.63 -3.06 1.99
C LEU A 250 -8.63 -2.70 0.88
N PHE A 251 -7.41 -3.21 0.97
CA PHE A 251 -6.40 -3.04 -0.08
C PHE A 251 -6.94 -3.54 -1.42
N LEU A 252 -7.48 -4.76 -1.50
CA LEU A 252 -8.06 -5.30 -2.72
C LEU A 252 -9.18 -4.40 -3.27
N ALA A 253 -10.10 -3.98 -2.40
CA ALA A 253 -11.22 -3.11 -2.81
C ALA A 253 -10.74 -1.79 -3.41
N CYS A 254 -9.69 -1.18 -2.82
CA CYS A 254 -9.15 0.09 -3.30
C CYS A 254 -8.31 -0.05 -4.58
N TYR A 255 -7.62 -1.18 -4.78
CA TYR A 255 -6.78 -1.40 -5.96
C TYR A 255 -7.53 -2.02 -7.15
N THR A 256 -8.69 -2.66 -6.92
CA THR A 256 -9.50 -3.27 -7.99
C THR A 256 -9.90 -2.28 -9.09
N PRO A 257 -10.39 -1.04 -8.81
CA PRO A 257 -10.74 -0.09 -9.85
C PRO A 257 -9.54 0.28 -10.75
N LEU A 258 -8.37 0.48 -10.14
CA LEU A 258 -7.13 0.77 -10.87
C LEU A 258 -6.73 -0.40 -11.77
N PHE A 259 -6.81 -1.64 -11.26
CA PHE A 259 -6.55 -2.83 -12.04
C PHE A 259 -7.52 -2.99 -13.22
N CYS A 260 -8.80 -2.72 -13.02
CA CYS A 260 -9.80 -2.73 -14.10
C CYS A 260 -9.45 -1.70 -15.19
N CYS A 261 -9.04 -0.49 -14.82
CA CYS A 261 -8.60 0.52 -15.78
C CYS A 261 -7.39 0.04 -16.61
N PHE A 262 -6.40 -0.60 -15.99
CA PHE A 262 -5.26 -1.16 -16.71
C PHE A 262 -5.65 -2.29 -17.66
N VAL A 263 -6.60 -3.16 -17.28
CA VAL A 263 -7.13 -4.21 -18.19
C VAL A 263 -7.81 -3.57 -19.39
N VAL A 264 -8.63 -2.53 -19.20
CA VAL A 264 -9.29 -1.81 -20.31
C VAL A 264 -8.25 -1.17 -21.23
N MET A 265 -7.19 -0.54 -20.68
CA MET A 265 -6.09 0.01 -21.48
C MET A 265 -5.41 -1.05 -22.35
N LEU A 266 -5.17 -2.24 -21.79
CA LEU A 266 -4.54 -3.35 -22.53
C LEU A 266 -5.45 -3.88 -23.65
N VAL A 267 -6.77 -3.93 -23.44
CA VAL A 267 -7.74 -4.43 -24.42
C VAL A 267 -7.99 -3.42 -25.53
N GLU A 268 -8.17 -2.14 -25.18
CA GLU A 268 -8.48 -1.09 -26.15
C GLU A 268 -7.24 -0.57 -26.91
N GLY A 269 -6.04 -0.77 -26.36
CA GLY A 269 -4.78 -0.29 -26.94
C GLY A 269 -4.65 1.23 -27.02
N ARG A 270 -5.59 1.97 -26.41
CA ARG A 270 -5.63 3.43 -26.37
C ARG A 270 -6.24 3.95 -25.06
N VAL A 271 -5.88 5.17 -24.70
CA VAL A 271 -6.47 5.84 -23.52
C VAL A 271 -7.48 6.88 -24.02
N SER A 272 -8.76 6.68 -23.71
CA SER A 272 -9.81 7.68 -23.93
C SER A 272 -9.85 8.69 -22.78
N ALA A 273 -10.46 9.87 -23.01
CA ALA A 273 -10.65 10.88 -21.97
C ALA A 273 -11.40 10.33 -20.74
N ASN A 274 -12.45 9.53 -20.95
CA ASN A 274 -13.21 8.90 -19.89
C ASN A 274 -12.36 7.90 -19.09
N LEU A 275 -11.55 7.09 -19.76
CA LEU A 275 -10.65 6.14 -19.11
C LEU A 275 -9.59 6.86 -18.30
N HIS A 276 -9.09 8.01 -18.78
CA HIS A 276 -8.12 8.81 -18.05
C HIS A 276 -8.72 9.41 -16.77
N VAL A 277 -9.94 9.93 -16.82
CA VAL A 277 -10.67 10.38 -15.61
C VAL A 277 -10.89 9.21 -14.66
N ALA A 278 -11.28 8.02 -15.15
CA ALA A 278 -11.44 6.81 -14.35
C ALA A 278 -10.12 6.37 -13.68
N LEU A 279 -8.98 6.49 -14.38
CA LEU A 279 -7.65 6.27 -13.81
C LEU A 279 -7.36 7.25 -12.66
N GLY A 280 -7.60 8.55 -12.85
CA GLY A 280 -7.42 9.56 -11.81
C GLY A 280 -8.27 9.30 -10.57
N VAL A 281 -9.54 8.90 -10.75
CA VAL A 281 -10.42 8.48 -9.65
C VAL A 281 -9.88 7.23 -8.96
N SER A 282 -9.46 6.23 -9.73
CA SER A 282 -8.92 4.96 -9.19
C SER A 282 -7.64 5.19 -8.39
N VAL A 283 -6.73 6.02 -8.88
CA VAL A 283 -5.50 6.42 -8.16
C VAL A 283 -5.87 7.17 -6.86
N THR A 284 -6.84 8.07 -6.91
CA THR A 284 -7.35 8.76 -5.71
C THR A 284 -7.90 7.78 -4.66
N VAL A 285 -8.63 6.74 -5.08
CA VAL A 285 -9.12 5.66 -4.19
C VAL A 285 -7.95 4.89 -3.57
N VAL A 286 -6.90 4.60 -4.34
CA VAL A 286 -5.66 3.98 -3.82
C VAL A 286 -4.99 4.88 -2.78
N TYR A 287 -4.93 6.19 -2.99
CA TYR A 287 -4.37 7.13 -2.02
C TYR A 287 -5.19 7.20 -0.73
N ILE A 288 -6.53 7.17 -0.82
CA ILE A 288 -7.41 7.12 0.35
C ILE A 288 -7.13 5.88 1.20
N ASN A 289 -6.76 4.74 0.61
CA ASN A 289 -6.38 3.54 1.35
C ASN A 289 -5.28 3.81 2.39
N SER A 290 -4.26 4.61 2.04
CA SER A 290 -3.17 4.95 2.96
C SER A 290 -3.64 5.77 4.18
N SER A 291 -4.70 6.55 4.05
CA SER A 291 -5.30 7.31 5.17
C SER A 291 -6.22 6.47 6.06
N LEU A 292 -6.75 5.35 5.57
CA LEU A 292 -7.67 4.48 6.32
C LEU A 292 -6.97 3.49 7.25
N ASN A 293 -5.76 3.05 6.93
CA ASN A 293 -5.01 2.05 7.67
C ASN A 293 -4.87 2.37 9.18
N PRO A 294 -4.49 3.59 9.61
CA PRO A 294 -4.41 3.95 11.02
C PRO A 294 -5.75 3.85 11.77
N ALA A 295 -6.86 4.17 11.12
CA ALA A 295 -8.19 4.05 11.70
C ALA A 295 -8.50 2.58 12.05
N PHE A 296 -8.15 1.64 11.16
CA PHE A 296 -8.28 0.20 11.42
C PHE A 296 -7.41 -0.26 12.60
N TYR A 297 -6.16 0.23 12.72
CA TYR A 297 -5.30 -0.12 13.87
C TYR A 297 -5.90 0.40 15.18
N CYS A 298 -6.34 1.64 15.21
CA CYS A 298 -6.98 2.25 16.38
C CYS A 298 -8.27 1.53 16.76
N TRP A 299 -9.05 1.09 15.79
CA TRP A 299 -10.30 0.36 16.06
C TRP A 299 -10.04 -1.05 16.60
N ARG A 300 -9.12 -1.79 16.01
CA ARG A 300 -8.94 -3.22 16.28
C ARG A 300 -7.86 -3.53 17.30
N MET A 301 -6.81 -2.69 17.43
CA MET A 301 -5.64 -2.92 18.24
C MET A 301 -5.58 -1.94 19.42
N HIS A 302 -6.13 -2.35 20.56
CA HIS A 302 -6.19 -1.53 21.79
C HIS A 302 -4.81 -1.04 22.26
N GLU A 303 -3.74 -1.85 22.05
CA GLU A 303 -2.37 -1.50 22.39
C GLU A 303 -1.90 -0.25 21.65
N ILE A 304 -2.10 -0.23 20.34
CA ILE A 304 -1.73 0.91 19.46
C ILE A 304 -2.58 2.14 19.82
N ARG A 305 -3.90 1.97 19.97
CA ARG A 305 -4.79 3.08 20.36
C ARG A 305 -4.35 3.73 21.68
N ARG A 306 -4.03 2.93 22.71
CA ARG A 306 -3.58 3.45 24.00
C ARG A 306 -2.23 4.19 23.88
N ALA A 307 -1.31 3.68 23.05
CA ALA A 307 -0.02 4.31 22.83
C ALA A 307 -0.17 5.66 22.11
N ILE A 308 -1.03 5.74 21.08
CA ILE A 308 -1.34 6.99 20.37
C ILE A 308 -1.95 8.02 21.35
N LEU A 309 -2.95 7.62 22.13
CA LEU A 309 -3.58 8.53 23.11
C LEU A 309 -2.58 9.03 24.17
N LYS A 310 -1.65 8.17 24.62
CA LYS A 310 -0.58 8.58 25.51
C LYS A 310 0.37 9.58 24.86
N LEU A 311 0.76 9.34 23.59
CA LEU A 311 1.61 10.25 22.84
C LEU A 311 0.94 11.62 22.68
N LEU A 312 -0.33 11.67 22.28
CA LEU A 312 -1.10 12.90 22.15
C LEU A 312 -1.16 13.67 23.48
N LYS A 313 -1.45 12.99 24.59
CA LYS A 313 -1.45 13.65 25.92
C LYS A 313 -0.11 14.28 26.24
N ILE A 314 1.03 13.63 25.94
CA ILE A 314 2.37 14.19 26.18
C ILE A 314 2.61 15.42 25.32
N VAL A 315 2.19 15.40 24.06
CA VAL A 315 2.35 16.53 23.12
C VAL A 315 1.51 17.74 23.59
N PHE A 316 0.23 17.52 23.95
CA PHE A 316 -0.66 18.60 24.38
C PHE A 316 -0.44 19.07 25.82
N SER A 317 0.20 18.26 26.69
CA SER A 317 0.52 18.69 28.07
C SER A 317 1.83 19.49 28.16
N ARG A 318 2.60 19.61 27.09
CA ARG A 318 3.82 20.40 27.00
C ARG A 318 3.59 21.82 26.42
N GLN A 319 2.37 22.09 25.99
CA GLN A 319 1.90 23.43 25.63
C GLN A 319 1.19 24.07 26.81
#